data_eecc843af155c2f484a773b8a32c7c28
#
_entry.id   eecc843af155c2f484a773b8a32c7c28
#
_cell.length_a   1.000
_cell.length_b   1.000
_cell.length_c   1.000
_cell.angle_alpha   90.00
_cell.angle_beta   90.00
_cell.angle_gamma   90.00
#
_symmetry.space_group_name_H-M   'P 1'
#
loop_
_entity.id
_entity.type
_entity.pdbx_description
1 polymer ?
#
loop_
_entity_poly.entity_id
_entity_poly.type
_entity_poly.pdbx_seq_one_letter_code
_entity_poly.pdbx_strand_id
1 'polypeptide(L)'
;MLGPLLVGIAKEFDTSVAVAGQLTAATSFSWAIFAPLAGPFSDSFGRRLIALIGLALMGACTLAAAFAPNFYVMMVLLLGTGMSGAMIPPNSMAAISDVVTPEQRGRAIGAASGIATAAAVIGVPVVAILASIADWRLPFIVCGSLLLGIFVLSWLWYPKGPATESRSFSYLSRFKELGSISVFRIGMLANVSQRIAFYAVIGYLAAFLIDTYNMSVGETALPLAVVGLGAVIGSLWGGVIANHRRRLNFVASSALAGGATALILFAIEPAIWVTVFIAFGAVCVLSVGWPVFQTFATDVSGQSRATAVGMMSGSSRLGGVLGSSLGGAFLAIGGFNAVGIFCLVTVVISALIIQLFMREPTGVN
;
A
#
# COMPACT_ATOMS: atom_id res chain seq x y z
N MET A 1 -0.99 -2.42 -11.98
CA MET A 1 -0.84 -3.42 -13.06
C MET A 1 -1.67 -3.12 -14.31
N LEU A 2 -2.90 -2.60 -14.20
CA LEU A 2 -3.77 -2.39 -15.38
C LEU A 2 -3.29 -1.30 -16.35
N GLY A 3 -2.56 -0.28 -15.88
CA GLY A 3 -2.17 0.87 -16.71
C GLY A 3 -1.65 0.52 -18.11
N PRO A 4 -0.61 -0.33 -18.25
CA PRO A 4 -0.08 -0.71 -19.55
C PRO A 4 -1.07 -1.48 -20.45
N LEU A 5 -2.13 -2.05 -19.87
CA LEU A 5 -3.08 -2.91 -20.58
C LEU A 5 -4.32 -2.16 -21.07
N LEU A 6 -4.58 -0.96 -20.56
CA LEU A 6 -5.83 -0.23 -20.80
C LEU A 6 -6.11 0.03 -22.29
N VAL A 7 -5.07 0.32 -23.08
CA VAL A 7 -5.22 0.57 -24.53
C VAL A 7 -5.67 -0.71 -25.25
N GLY A 8 -5.03 -1.85 -24.95
CA GLY A 8 -5.39 -3.15 -25.55
C GLY A 8 -6.82 -3.58 -25.15
N ILE A 9 -7.17 -3.41 -23.88
CA ILE A 9 -8.51 -3.71 -23.36
C ILE A 9 -9.57 -2.79 -24.01
N ALA A 10 -9.30 -1.49 -24.11
CA ALA A 10 -10.20 -0.53 -24.73
C ALA A 10 -10.50 -0.88 -26.20
N LYS A 11 -9.45 -1.26 -26.94
CA LYS A 11 -9.58 -1.69 -28.35
C LYS A 11 -10.41 -2.98 -28.50
N GLU A 12 -10.20 -3.96 -27.62
CA GLU A 12 -10.89 -5.26 -27.67
C GLU A 12 -12.40 -5.13 -27.41
N PHE A 13 -12.77 -4.28 -26.44
CA PHE A 13 -14.17 -4.11 -26.06
C PHE A 13 -14.85 -2.91 -26.71
N ASP A 14 -14.25 -2.36 -27.77
CA ASP A 14 -14.76 -1.20 -28.53
C ASP A 14 -15.18 -0.04 -27.60
N THR A 15 -14.30 0.34 -26.68
CA THR A 15 -14.55 1.38 -25.68
C THR A 15 -13.41 2.39 -25.62
N SER A 16 -13.61 3.49 -24.89
CA SER A 16 -12.55 4.46 -24.69
C SER A 16 -11.57 4.02 -23.59
N VAL A 17 -10.31 4.48 -23.66
CA VAL A 17 -9.31 4.25 -22.62
C VAL A 17 -9.77 4.80 -21.26
N ALA A 18 -10.55 5.89 -21.26
CA ALA A 18 -11.16 6.45 -20.07
C ALA A 18 -12.17 5.50 -19.42
N VAL A 19 -13.00 4.83 -20.22
CA VAL A 19 -13.93 3.79 -19.74
C VAL A 19 -13.16 2.56 -19.26
N ALA A 20 -12.12 2.11 -20.00
CA ALA A 20 -11.25 1.03 -19.55
C ALA A 20 -10.55 1.36 -18.21
N GLY A 21 -10.22 2.61 -17.96
CA GLY A 21 -9.69 3.08 -16.67
C GLY A 21 -10.61 2.80 -15.47
N GLN A 22 -11.93 2.68 -15.69
CA GLN A 22 -12.88 2.33 -14.63
C GLN A 22 -12.63 0.93 -14.04
N LEU A 23 -11.97 0.04 -14.78
CA LEU A 23 -11.54 -1.27 -14.27
C LEU A 23 -10.54 -1.13 -13.11
N THR A 24 -9.63 -0.17 -13.19
CA THR A 24 -8.70 0.14 -12.10
C THR A 24 -9.43 0.74 -10.90
N ALA A 25 -10.38 1.64 -11.17
CA ALA A 25 -11.22 2.24 -10.13
C ALA A 25 -12.07 1.18 -9.42
N ALA A 26 -12.70 0.27 -10.16
CA ALA A 26 -13.50 -0.82 -9.61
C ALA A 26 -12.68 -1.75 -8.70
N THR A 27 -11.48 -2.15 -9.13
CA THR A 27 -10.56 -2.96 -8.32
C THR A 27 -10.17 -2.23 -7.03
N SER A 28 -9.84 -0.94 -7.12
CA SER A 28 -9.43 -0.13 -5.97
C SER A 28 -10.60 0.12 -5.00
N PHE A 29 -11.80 0.35 -5.52
CA PHE A 29 -13.02 0.53 -4.75
C PHE A 29 -13.38 -0.72 -3.95
N SER A 30 -13.38 -1.87 -4.62
CA SER A 30 -13.61 -3.16 -3.97
C SER A 30 -12.57 -3.42 -2.87
N TRP A 31 -11.28 -3.18 -3.16
CA TRP A 31 -10.22 -3.28 -2.17
C TRP A 31 -10.48 -2.38 -0.94
N ALA A 32 -10.85 -1.13 -1.15
CA ALA A 32 -11.07 -0.16 -0.07
C ALA A 32 -12.20 -0.59 0.88
N ILE A 33 -13.28 -1.17 0.34
CA ILE A 33 -14.41 -1.67 1.13
C ILE A 33 -14.02 -2.94 1.90
N PHE A 34 -13.34 -3.89 1.24
CA PHE A 34 -13.11 -5.21 1.83
C PHE A 34 -11.87 -5.28 2.72
N ALA A 35 -10.90 -4.37 2.62
CA ALA A 35 -9.71 -4.39 3.45
C ALA A 35 -10.01 -4.27 4.97
N PRO A 36 -10.87 -3.35 5.44
CA PRO A 36 -11.27 -3.31 6.84
C PRO A 36 -12.07 -4.56 7.27
N LEU A 37 -12.84 -5.15 6.35
CA LEU A 37 -13.68 -6.32 6.62
C LEU A 37 -12.84 -7.60 6.76
N ALA A 38 -11.76 -7.72 6.01
CA ALA A 38 -10.91 -8.91 5.98
C ALA A 38 -10.31 -9.26 7.35
N GLY A 39 -9.97 -8.25 8.17
CA GLY A 39 -9.39 -8.44 9.49
C GLY A 39 -10.28 -9.23 10.44
N PRO A 40 -11.52 -8.79 10.75
CA PRO A 40 -12.43 -9.52 11.62
C PRO A 40 -12.78 -10.93 11.14
N PHE A 41 -12.90 -11.13 9.82
CA PHE A 41 -13.07 -12.48 9.25
C PHE A 41 -11.86 -13.37 9.56
N SER A 42 -10.67 -12.85 9.37
CA SER A 42 -9.42 -13.56 9.66
C SER A 42 -9.26 -13.91 11.13
N ASP A 43 -9.53 -12.95 12.00
CA ASP A 43 -9.43 -13.14 13.45
C ASP A 43 -10.53 -14.09 14.00
N SER A 44 -11.63 -14.30 13.26
CA SER A 44 -12.75 -15.17 13.67
C SER A 44 -12.68 -16.57 13.07
N PHE A 45 -12.38 -16.68 11.77
CA PHE A 45 -12.38 -17.96 11.04
C PHE A 45 -10.99 -18.56 10.88
N GLY A 46 -9.96 -17.87 11.33
CA GLY A 46 -8.58 -18.32 11.25
C GLY A 46 -7.86 -17.78 10.01
N ARG A 47 -6.60 -17.41 10.22
CA ARG A 47 -5.76 -16.72 9.21
C ARG A 47 -5.51 -17.57 7.97
N ARG A 48 -5.28 -18.87 8.16
CA ARG A 48 -5.03 -19.80 7.05
C ARG A 48 -6.20 -19.86 6.08
N LEU A 49 -7.43 -20.04 6.59
CA LEU A 49 -8.62 -20.17 5.76
C LEU A 49 -8.85 -18.92 4.91
N ILE A 50 -8.81 -17.74 5.55
CA ILE A 50 -9.06 -16.47 4.86
C ILE A 50 -7.96 -16.13 3.86
N ALA A 51 -6.68 -16.43 4.17
CA ALA A 51 -5.58 -16.26 3.23
C ALA A 51 -5.73 -17.18 2.00
N LEU A 52 -6.10 -18.44 2.20
CA LEU A 52 -6.30 -19.40 1.12
C LEU A 52 -7.51 -19.02 0.24
N ILE A 53 -8.62 -18.62 0.83
CA ILE A 53 -9.79 -18.12 0.07
C ILE A 53 -9.39 -16.87 -0.73
N GLY A 54 -8.68 -15.94 -0.12
CA GLY A 54 -8.19 -14.73 -0.79
C GLY A 54 -7.30 -15.06 -2.00
N LEU A 55 -6.33 -15.95 -1.83
CA LEU A 55 -5.43 -16.37 -2.91
C LEU A 55 -6.14 -17.12 -4.03
N ALA A 56 -7.01 -18.08 -3.69
CA ALA A 56 -7.77 -18.86 -4.66
C ALA A 56 -8.70 -17.95 -5.50
N LEU A 57 -9.46 -17.10 -4.83
CA LEU A 57 -10.40 -16.21 -5.50
C LEU A 57 -9.68 -15.14 -6.33
N MET A 58 -8.59 -14.57 -5.81
CA MET A 58 -7.78 -13.62 -6.56
C MET A 58 -7.18 -14.23 -7.81
N GLY A 59 -6.60 -15.44 -7.69
CA GLY A 59 -6.03 -16.17 -8.82
C GLY A 59 -7.08 -16.55 -9.85
N ALA A 60 -8.21 -17.09 -9.41
CA ALA A 60 -9.32 -17.47 -10.29
C ALA A 60 -9.93 -16.27 -11.03
N CYS A 61 -10.23 -15.19 -10.31
CA CYS A 61 -10.78 -13.97 -10.92
C CYS A 61 -9.78 -13.32 -11.90
N THR A 62 -8.49 -13.29 -11.55
CA THR A 62 -7.44 -12.75 -12.42
C THR A 62 -7.30 -13.60 -13.68
N LEU A 63 -7.24 -14.92 -13.55
CA LEU A 63 -7.14 -15.82 -14.70
C LEU A 63 -8.39 -15.73 -15.58
N ALA A 64 -9.59 -15.74 -14.98
CA ALA A 64 -10.86 -15.63 -15.71
C ALA A 64 -10.98 -14.28 -16.46
N ALA A 65 -10.42 -13.21 -15.93
CA ALA A 65 -10.42 -11.90 -16.58
C ALA A 65 -9.74 -11.91 -17.97
N ALA A 66 -8.76 -12.80 -18.19
CA ALA A 66 -8.15 -13.00 -19.51
C ALA A 66 -9.14 -13.51 -20.55
N PHE A 67 -10.20 -14.20 -20.14
CA PHE A 67 -11.20 -14.82 -20.98
C PHE A 67 -12.57 -14.14 -20.90
N ALA A 68 -12.62 -12.92 -20.36
CA ALA A 68 -13.86 -12.17 -20.23
C ALA A 68 -14.49 -11.92 -21.61
N PRO A 69 -15.78 -12.29 -21.82
CA PRO A 69 -16.44 -12.14 -23.11
C PRO A 69 -16.88 -10.69 -23.39
N ASN A 70 -16.96 -9.84 -22.38
CA ASN A 70 -17.33 -8.45 -22.50
C ASN A 70 -16.79 -7.62 -21.33
N PHE A 71 -16.85 -6.30 -21.47
CA PHE A 71 -16.35 -5.33 -20.50
C PHE A 71 -17.00 -5.48 -19.10
N TYR A 72 -18.31 -5.76 -19.03
CA TYR A 72 -19.02 -5.87 -17.75
C TYR A 72 -18.60 -7.12 -16.97
N VAL A 73 -18.43 -8.25 -17.64
CA VAL A 73 -17.90 -9.47 -17.01
C VAL A 73 -16.48 -9.23 -16.51
N MET A 74 -15.63 -8.58 -17.29
CA MET A 74 -14.30 -8.20 -16.86
C MET A 74 -14.33 -7.31 -15.62
N MET A 75 -15.24 -6.32 -15.57
CA MET A 75 -15.41 -5.44 -14.40
C MET A 75 -15.80 -6.23 -13.15
N VAL A 76 -16.75 -7.17 -13.24
CA VAL A 76 -17.16 -8.02 -12.11
C VAL A 76 -15.99 -8.89 -11.63
N LEU A 77 -15.21 -9.48 -12.53
CA LEU A 77 -14.02 -10.27 -12.18
C LEU A 77 -12.95 -9.43 -11.49
N LEU A 78 -12.75 -8.20 -11.95
CA LEU A 78 -11.80 -7.29 -11.33
C LEU A 78 -12.28 -6.72 -9.97
N LEU A 79 -13.58 -6.55 -9.77
CA LEU A 79 -14.15 -6.33 -8.44
C LEU A 79 -13.84 -7.51 -7.50
N GLY A 80 -14.01 -8.75 -7.98
CA GLY A 80 -13.62 -9.97 -7.26
C GLY A 80 -12.12 -10.01 -6.92
N THR A 81 -11.28 -9.62 -7.88
CA THR A 81 -9.82 -9.51 -7.66
C THR A 81 -9.48 -8.47 -6.58
N GLY A 82 -10.15 -7.31 -6.58
CA GLY A 82 -9.96 -6.28 -5.56
C GLY A 82 -10.41 -6.74 -4.17
N MET A 83 -11.58 -7.37 -4.08
CA MET A 83 -12.12 -7.93 -2.84
C MET A 83 -11.18 -8.97 -2.23
N SER A 84 -10.76 -9.94 -3.02
CA SER A 84 -9.89 -11.03 -2.57
C SER A 84 -8.47 -10.55 -2.27
N GLY A 85 -7.94 -9.63 -3.07
CA GLY A 85 -6.65 -9.00 -2.84
C GLY A 85 -6.58 -8.22 -1.52
N ALA A 86 -7.70 -7.62 -1.11
CA ALA A 86 -7.80 -6.91 0.17
C ALA A 86 -7.65 -7.84 1.39
N MET A 87 -7.94 -9.14 1.23
CA MET A 87 -7.82 -10.12 2.33
C MET A 87 -6.37 -10.53 2.61
N ILE A 88 -5.46 -10.43 1.63
CA ILE A 88 -4.12 -11.00 1.74
C ILE A 88 -3.20 -10.22 2.68
N PRO A 89 -2.99 -8.88 2.54
CA PRO A 89 -2.01 -8.16 3.35
C PRO A 89 -2.30 -8.18 4.85
N PRO A 90 -3.53 -7.92 5.34
CA PRO A 90 -3.82 -7.95 6.78
C PRO A 90 -3.56 -9.33 7.39
N ASN A 91 -3.93 -10.39 6.65
CA ASN A 91 -3.71 -11.76 7.05
C ASN A 91 -2.23 -12.12 7.12
N SER A 92 -1.48 -11.78 6.07
CA SER A 92 -0.05 -12.08 6.00
C SER A 92 0.74 -11.38 7.10
N MET A 93 0.47 -10.08 7.34
CA MET A 93 1.15 -9.33 8.40
C MET A 93 0.80 -9.85 9.80
N ALA A 94 -0.46 -10.22 10.01
CA ALA A 94 -0.90 -10.82 11.27
C ALA A 94 -0.27 -12.22 11.46
N ALA A 95 -0.23 -13.06 10.42
CA ALA A 95 0.38 -14.38 10.48
C ALA A 95 1.90 -14.29 10.76
N ILE A 96 2.61 -13.36 10.12
CA ILE A 96 4.01 -13.08 10.43
C ILE A 96 4.16 -12.72 11.92
N SER A 97 3.30 -11.81 12.42
CA SER A 97 3.34 -11.37 13.81
C SER A 97 3.02 -12.46 14.83
N ASP A 98 2.34 -13.53 14.41
CA ASP A 98 2.02 -14.67 15.29
C ASP A 98 3.15 -15.71 15.35
N VAL A 99 3.96 -15.82 14.29
CA VAL A 99 5.01 -16.85 14.14
C VAL A 99 6.37 -16.37 14.63
N VAL A 100 6.68 -15.07 14.41
CA VAL A 100 7.99 -14.52 14.78
C VAL A 100 7.99 -13.96 16.19
N THR A 101 9.18 -13.96 16.84
CA THR A 101 9.35 -13.34 18.16
C THR A 101 9.13 -11.82 18.10
N PRO A 102 8.75 -11.15 19.20
CA PRO A 102 8.54 -9.70 19.24
C PRO A 102 9.74 -8.92 18.69
N GLU A 103 10.97 -9.38 18.99
CA GLU A 103 12.22 -8.72 18.58
C GLU A 103 12.45 -8.79 17.06
N GLN A 104 11.93 -9.81 16.39
CA GLN A 104 12.08 -10.03 14.95
C GLN A 104 10.88 -9.50 14.14
N ARG A 105 9.77 -9.18 14.80
CA ARG A 105 8.50 -8.82 14.15
C ARG A 105 8.64 -7.64 13.19
N GLY A 106 9.30 -6.57 13.63
CA GLY A 106 9.52 -5.39 12.79
C GLY A 106 10.33 -5.70 11.53
N ARG A 107 11.41 -6.49 11.66
CA ARG A 107 12.21 -6.91 10.51
C ARG A 107 11.41 -7.75 9.52
N ALA A 108 10.61 -8.69 10.03
CA ALA A 108 9.78 -9.57 9.18
C ALA A 108 8.68 -8.78 8.45
N ILE A 109 7.98 -7.87 9.14
CA ILE A 109 6.99 -6.98 8.53
C ILE A 109 7.66 -6.02 7.54
N GLY A 110 8.83 -5.47 7.87
CA GLY A 110 9.60 -4.62 6.98
C GLY A 110 10.04 -5.34 5.71
N ALA A 111 10.54 -6.57 5.83
CA ALA A 111 10.91 -7.40 4.67
C ALA A 111 9.68 -7.69 3.79
N ALA A 112 8.56 -8.11 4.38
CA ALA A 112 7.33 -8.35 3.63
C ALA A 112 6.81 -7.08 2.92
N SER A 113 6.88 -5.92 3.58
CA SER A 113 6.50 -4.62 3.00
C SER A 113 7.46 -4.19 1.88
N GLY A 114 8.76 -4.41 2.07
CA GLY A 114 9.79 -4.13 1.06
C GLY A 114 9.61 -4.99 -0.19
N ILE A 115 9.37 -6.29 -0.03
CA ILE A 115 9.09 -7.23 -1.13
C ILE A 115 7.81 -6.81 -1.87
N ALA A 116 6.75 -6.46 -1.15
CA ALA A 116 5.49 -6.01 -1.76
C ALA A 116 5.69 -4.71 -2.57
N THR A 117 6.50 -3.79 -2.06
CA THR A 117 6.85 -2.55 -2.77
C THR A 117 7.72 -2.83 -3.99
N ALA A 118 8.73 -3.70 -3.87
CA ALA A 118 9.58 -4.13 -4.98
C ALA A 118 8.75 -4.80 -6.09
N ALA A 119 7.80 -5.67 -5.71
CA ALA A 119 6.88 -6.30 -6.64
C ALA A 119 5.99 -5.28 -7.38
N ALA A 120 5.59 -4.19 -6.74
CA ALA A 120 4.84 -3.12 -7.39
C ALA A 120 5.70 -2.35 -8.41
N VAL A 121 6.96 -2.07 -8.08
CA VAL A 121 7.92 -1.35 -8.95
C VAL A 121 8.30 -2.20 -10.17
N ILE A 122 8.65 -3.47 -9.95
CA ILE A 122 9.07 -4.40 -11.01
C ILE A 122 7.87 -4.90 -11.81
N GLY A 123 6.72 -5.05 -11.18
CA GLY A 123 5.53 -5.64 -11.78
C GLY A 123 4.97 -4.85 -12.96
N VAL A 124 5.05 -3.52 -12.95
CA VAL A 124 4.55 -2.69 -14.07
C VAL A 124 5.36 -2.92 -15.35
N PRO A 125 6.69 -2.85 -15.35
CA PRO A 125 7.52 -3.21 -16.52
C PRO A 125 7.30 -4.65 -16.99
N VAL A 126 7.24 -5.61 -16.06
CA VAL A 126 7.00 -7.03 -16.40
C VAL A 126 5.66 -7.22 -17.10
N VAL A 127 4.60 -6.60 -16.60
CA VAL A 127 3.27 -6.63 -17.25
C VAL A 127 3.32 -6.00 -18.63
N ALA A 128 4.02 -4.87 -18.81
CA ALA A 128 4.16 -4.23 -20.11
C ALA A 128 4.92 -5.11 -21.12
N ILE A 129 6.01 -5.78 -20.69
CA ILE A 129 6.76 -6.72 -21.51
C ILE A 129 5.88 -7.92 -21.89
N LEU A 130 5.19 -8.54 -20.95
CA LEU A 130 4.29 -9.66 -21.22
C LEU A 130 3.19 -9.27 -22.24
N ALA A 131 2.61 -8.07 -22.10
CA ALA A 131 1.61 -7.57 -23.04
C ALA A 131 2.19 -7.28 -24.44
N SER A 132 3.48 -6.93 -24.53
CA SER A 132 4.14 -6.69 -25.83
C SER A 132 4.50 -7.97 -26.58
N ILE A 133 4.65 -9.11 -25.87
CA ILE A 133 4.97 -10.43 -26.46
C ILE A 133 3.75 -11.03 -27.17
N ALA A 134 2.56 -10.87 -26.63
CA ALA A 134 1.34 -11.41 -27.20
C ALA A 134 0.23 -10.36 -27.24
N ASP A 135 -0.53 -10.23 -26.16
CA ASP A 135 -1.61 -9.28 -26.01
C ASP A 135 -1.86 -8.95 -24.53
N TRP A 136 -2.89 -8.13 -24.24
CA TRP A 136 -3.26 -7.75 -22.88
C TRP A 136 -3.73 -8.93 -22.00
N ARG A 137 -4.08 -10.09 -22.58
CA ARG A 137 -4.53 -11.30 -21.88
C ARG A 137 -3.39 -12.05 -21.22
N LEU A 138 -2.21 -12.08 -21.86
CA LEU A 138 -1.06 -12.83 -21.36
C LEU A 138 -0.65 -12.46 -19.94
N PRO A 139 -0.56 -11.17 -19.54
CA PRO A 139 -0.32 -10.80 -18.14
C PRO A 139 -1.34 -11.36 -17.15
N PHE A 140 -2.63 -11.39 -17.52
CA PHE A 140 -3.68 -11.96 -16.66
C PHE A 140 -3.53 -13.48 -16.50
N ILE A 141 -3.20 -14.19 -17.58
CA ILE A 141 -2.96 -15.63 -17.57
C ILE A 141 -1.76 -15.94 -16.68
N VAL A 142 -0.63 -15.27 -16.89
CA VAL A 142 0.59 -15.50 -16.11
C VAL A 142 0.38 -15.17 -14.64
N CYS A 143 -0.14 -13.98 -14.32
CA CYS A 143 -0.37 -13.57 -12.93
C CYS A 143 -1.42 -14.46 -12.24
N GLY A 144 -2.52 -14.78 -12.91
CA GLY A 144 -3.57 -15.65 -12.38
C GLY A 144 -3.06 -17.06 -12.10
N SER A 145 -2.28 -17.64 -13.03
CA SER A 145 -1.67 -18.96 -12.86
C SER A 145 -0.64 -18.99 -11.73
N LEU A 146 0.20 -17.95 -11.62
CA LEU A 146 1.15 -17.79 -10.51
C LEU A 146 0.43 -17.70 -9.16
N LEU A 147 -0.65 -16.92 -9.07
CA LEU A 147 -1.45 -16.82 -7.84
C LEU A 147 -2.08 -18.14 -7.45
N LEU A 148 -2.61 -18.91 -8.41
CA LEU A 148 -3.13 -20.27 -8.15
C LEU A 148 -2.01 -21.24 -7.76
N GLY A 149 -0.83 -21.13 -8.35
CA GLY A 149 0.36 -21.88 -7.91
C GLY A 149 0.75 -21.53 -6.47
N ILE A 150 0.77 -20.26 -6.10
CA ILE A 150 1.01 -19.79 -4.73
C ILE A 150 -0.09 -20.27 -3.78
N PHE A 151 -1.35 -20.32 -4.23
CA PHE A 151 -2.46 -20.91 -3.45
C PHE A 151 -2.18 -22.37 -3.12
N VAL A 152 -1.78 -23.21 -4.12
CA VAL A 152 -1.44 -24.63 -3.91
C VAL A 152 -0.27 -24.77 -2.94
N LEU A 153 0.81 -24.03 -3.13
CA LEU A 153 1.95 -24.03 -2.20
C LEU A 153 1.53 -23.59 -0.79
N SER A 154 0.70 -22.56 -0.68
CA SER A 154 0.20 -22.10 0.61
C SER A 154 -0.72 -23.15 1.26
N TRP A 155 -1.54 -23.84 0.47
CA TRP A 155 -2.35 -24.92 1.00
C TRP A 155 -1.51 -26.01 1.66
N LEU A 156 -0.35 -26.35 1.07
CA LEU A 156 0.55 -27.38 1.59
C LEU A 156 1.35 -26.90 2.81
N TRP A 157 1.87 -25.66 2.78
CA TRP A 157 2.89 -25.21 3.74
C TRP A 157 2.44 -24.12 4.70
N TYR A 158 1.26 -23.51 4.49
CA TYR A 158 0.82 -22.45 5.40
C TYR A 158 0.61 -23.03 6.82
N PRO A 159 1.24 -22.44 7.86
CA PRO A 159 1.12 -22.94 9.22
C PRO A 159 -0.33 -23.09 9.65
N LYS A 160 -0.66 -24.25 10.23
CA LYS A 160 -1.92 -24.41 10.96
C LYS A 160 -1.77 -23.57 12.21
N GLY A 161 -2.36 -22.37 12.22
CA GLY A 161 -2.39 -21.51 13.40
C GLY A 161 -3.01 -22.23 14.61
N PRO A 162 -2.85 -21.70 15.81
CA PRO A 162 -3.54 -22.22 16.99
C PRO A 162 -5.03 -22.35 16.68
N ALA A 163 -5.63 -23.47 17.11
CA ALA A 163 -7.05 -23.71 16.92
C ALA A 163 -7.82 -22.51 17.43
N THR A 164 -8.51 -21.83 16.54
CA THR A 164 -9.35 -20.71 16.93
C THR A 164 -10.49 -21.36 17.70
N GLU A 165 -10.46 -21.27 19.03
CA GLU A 165 -11.67 -21.58 19.80
C GLU A 165 -12.81 -20.81 19.15
N SER A 166 -13.94 -21.49 18.88
CA SER A 166 -15.08 -20.96 18.14
C SER A 166 -15.59 -19.68 18.83
N ARG A 167 -14.97 -18.56 18.50
CA ARG A 167 -15.35 -17.26 19.03
C ARG A 167 -16.56 -16.78 18.25
N SER A 168 -17.58 -16.39 18.96
CA SER A 168 -18.74 -15.76 18.37
C SER A 168 -18.29 -14.66 17.42
N PHE A 169 -18.74 -14.75 16.17
CA PHE A 169 -18.47 -13.74 15.15
C PHE A 169 -19.04 -12.41 15.63
N SER A 170 -18.19 -11.54 16.11
CA SER A 170 -18.56 -10.21 16.58
C SER A 170 -17.75 -9.16 15.85
N TYR A 171 -18.19 -8.88 14.62
CA TYR A 171 -17.58 -7.90 13.73
C TYR A 171 -17.50 -6.52 14.40
N LEU A 172 -18.63 -6.01 14.88
CA LEU A 172 -18.70 -4.67 15.45
C LEU A 172 -17.90 -4.54 16.77
N SER A 173 -17.84 -5.59 17.59
CA SER A 173 -17.13 -5.51 18.88
C SER A 173 -15.63 -5.35 18.69
N ARG A 174 -15.01 -6.00 17.68
CA ARG A 174 -13.58 -5.87 17.42
C ARG A 174 -13.19 -4.47 16.94
N PHE A 175 -14.02 -3.86 16.07
CA PHE A 175 -13.82 -2.47 15.68
C PHE A 175 -14.01 -1.51 16.86
N LYS A 176 -15.03 -1.76 17.68
CA LYS A 176 -15.32 -0.95 18.87
C LYS A 176 -14.19 -1.10 19.90
N GLU A 177 -13.71 -2.32 20.11
CA GLU A 177 -12.58 -2.61 21.01
C GLU A 177 -11.32 -1.84 20.57
N LEU A 178 -10.86 -2.01 19.31
CA LEU A 178 -9.70 -1.30 18.77
C LEU A 178 -9.94 0.22 18.72
N GLY A 179 -11.14 0.64 18.35
CA GLY A 179 -11.53 2.04 18.34
C GLY A 179 -11.60 2.67 19.72
N SER A 180 -11.73 1.89 20.81
CA SER A 180 -11.65 2.40 22.19
C SER A 180 -10.22 2.66 22.63
N ILE A 181 -9.22 2.00 22.01
CA ILE A 181 -7.80 2.17 22.33
C ILE A 181 -7.33 3.53 21.79
N SER A 182 -7.15 4.48 22.72
CA SER A 182 -6.80 5.87 22.36
C SER A 182 -5.52 5.95 21.52
N VAL A 183 -4.48 5.23 21.93
CA VAL A 183 -3.18 5.20 21.26
C VAL A 183 -3.28 4.63 19.84
N PHE A 184 -4.16 3.66 19.60
CA PHE A 184 -4.40 3.10 18.25
C PHE A 184 -5.08 4.12 17.32
N ARG A 185 -6.11 4.83 17.81
CA ARG A 185 -6.76 5.91 17.03
C ARG A 185 -5.78 7.01 16.64
N ILE A 186 -4.94 7.43 17.60
CA ILE A 186 -3.91 8.44 17.38
C ILE A 186 -2.91 7.96 16.36
N GLY A 187 -2.48 6.68 16.44
CA GLY A 187 -1.59 6.06 15.45
C GLY A 187 -2.19 6.03 14.04
N MET A 188 -3.51 5.77 13.92
CA MET A 188 -4.21 5.85 12.63
C MET A 188 -4.20 7.27 12.07
N LEU A 189 -4.46 8.30 12.89
CA LEU A 189 -4.43 9.70 12.46
C LEU A 189 -3.02 10.13 12.01
N ALA A 190 -1.99 9.75 12.76
CA ALA A 190 -0.60 10.00 12.41
C ALA A 190 -0.24 9.32 11.07
N ASN A 191 -0.68 8.06 10.88
CA ASN A 191 -0.48 7.34 9.63
C ASN A 191 -1.19 8.02 8.46
N VAL A 192 -2.47 8.44 8.60
CA VAL A 192 -3.20 9.18 7.55
C VAL A 192 -2.40 10.41 7.14
N SER A 193 -2.00 11.23 8.11
CA SER A 193 -1.27 12.50 7.84
C SER A 193 0.05 12.25 7.10
N GLN A 194 0.84 11.24 7.50
CA GLN A 194 2.07 10.89 6.81
C GLN A 194 1.80 10.33 5.40
N ARG A 195 0.75 9.52 5.23
CA ARG A 195 0.40 8.93 3.93
C ARG A 195 -0.09 9.96 2.93
N ILE A 196 -0.71 11.04 3.38
CA ILE A 196 -1.07 12.18 2.52
C ILE A 196 0.17 12.69 1.78
N ALA A 197 1.26 13.00 2.50
CA ALA A 197 2.50 13.49 1.87
C ALA A 197 3.12 12.44 0.94
N PHE A 198 3.20 11.17 1.37
CA PHE A 198 3.76 10.09 0.56
C PHE A 198 3.04 9.94 -0.78
N TYR A 199 1.71 9.88 -0.77
CA TYR A 199 0.92 9.71 -1.99
C TYR A 199 0.84 11.01 -2.82
N ALA A 200 0.95 12.18 -2.22
CA ALA A 200 1.08 13.43 -2.96
C ALA A 200 2.40 13.48 -3.73
N VAL A 201 3.54 13.14 -3.09
CA VAL A 201 4.85 13.09 -3.78
C VAL A 201 4.81 12.12 -4.94
N ILE A 202 4.38 10.87 -4.73
CA ILE A 202 4.34 9.85 -5.79
C ILE A 202 3.35 10.23 -6.89
N GLY A 203 2.20 10.78 -6.52
CA GLY A 203 1.12 11.12 -7.47
C GLY A 203 1.49 12.27 -8.41
N TYR A 204 2.21 13.27 -7.91
CA TYR A 204 2.53 14.48 -8.69
C TYR A 204 3.94 14.49 -9.27
N LEU A 205 4.82 13.55 -8.88
CA LEU A 205 6.20 13.49 -9.37
C LEU A 205 6.27 13.35 -10.89
N ALA A 206 5.47 12.47 -11.49
CA ALA A 206 5.46 12.29 -12.94
C ALA A 206 5.03 13.58 -13.65
N ALA A 207 3.97 14.23 -13.17
CA ALA A 207 3.52 15.51 -13.72
C ALA A 207 4.59 16.60 -13.57
N PHE A 208 5.27 16.65 -12.43
CA PHE A 208 6.38 17.59 -12.20
C PHE A 208 7.54 17.37 -13.19
N LEU A 209 7.94 16.11 -13.42
CA LEU A 209 9.00 15.79 -14.38
C LEU A 209 8.62 16.15 -15.83
N ILE A 210 7.36 15.91 -16.21
CA ILE A 210 6.87 16.23 -17.55
C ILE A 210 6.80 17.75 -17.76
N ASP A 211 6.21 18.46 -16.80
CA ASP A 211 5.97 19.90 -16.92
C ASP A 211 7.25 20.72 -16.82
N THR A 212 8.11 20.39 -15.84
CA THR A 212 9.34 21.14 -15.57
C THR A 212 10.47 20.83 -16.54
N TYR A 213 10.64 19.56 -16.93
CA TYR A 213 11.77 19.12 -17.78
C TYR A 213 11.37 18.78 -19.21
N ASN A 214 10.11 19.03 -19.60
CA ASN A 214 9.56 18.71 -20.93
C ASN A 214 9.77 17.24 -21.33
N MET A 215 9.72 16.32 -20.37
CA MET A 215 9.88 14.90 -20.62
C MET A 215 8.63 14.31 -21.26
N SER A 216 8.82 13.38 -22.17
CA SER A 216 7.73 12.51 -22.61
C SER A 216 7.33 11.53 -21.49
N VAL A 217 6.09 11.04 -21.54
CA VAL A 217 5.59 10.05 -20.56
C VAL A 217 6.51 8.82 -20.47
N GLY A 218 7.06 8.37 -21.62
CA GLY A 218 7.97 7.22 -21.67
C GLY A 218 9.30 7.48 -20.96
N GLU A 219 9.85 8.68 -21.08
CA GLU A 219 11.13 9.06 -20.45
C GLU A 219 11.03 9.14 -18.93
N THR A 220 9.85 9.37 -18.36
CA THR A 220 9.67 9.38 -16.89
C THR A 220 9.78 7.98 -16.26
N ALA A 221 9.71 6.91 -17.04
CA ALA A 221 9.69 5.54 -16.53
C ALA A 221 10.93 5.19 -15.70
N LEU A 222 12.13 5.53 -16.19
CA LEU A 222 13.38 5.26 -15.48
C LEU A 222 13.52 6.09 -14.20
N PRO A 223 13.32 7.43 -14.21
CA PRO A 223 13.26 8.23 -13.01
C PRO A 223 12.29 7.69 -11.95
N LEU A 224 11.06 7.35 -12.33
CA LEU A 224 10.06 6.82 -11.40
C LEU A 224 10.45 5.44 -10.85
N ALA A 225 11.10 4.60 -11.65
CA ALA A 225 11.64 3.32 -11.18
C ALA A 225 12.74 3.52 -10.11
N VAL A 226 13.67 4.46 -10.34
CA VAL A 226 14.70 4.82 -9.35
C VAL A 226 14.06 5.30 -8.05
N VAL A 227 13.08 6.19 -8.13
CA VAL A 227 12.35 6.69 -6.94
C VAL A 227 11.58 5.56 -6.24
N GLY A 228 11.01 4.63 -7.00
CA GLY A 228 10.37 3.42 -6.47
C GLY A 228 11.32 2.55 -5.64
N LEU A 229 12.60 2.43 -6.02
CA LEU A 229 13.63 1.75 -5.21
C LEU A 229 13.83 2.44 -3.85
N GLY A 230 13.69 3.76 -3.79
CA GLY A 230 13.68 4.50 -2.52
C GLY A 230 12.58 4.01 -1.57
N ALA A 231 11.38 3.76 -2.08
CA ALA A 231 10.29 3.20 -1.28
C ALA A 231 10.61 1.80 -0.73
N VAL A 232 11.28 0.96 -1.52
CA VAL A 232 11.73 -0.38 -1.09
C VAL A 232 12.72 -0.25 0.06
N ILE A 233 13.78 0.53 -0.14
CA ILE A 233 14.84 0.74 0.86
C ILE A 233 14.26 1.33 2.15
N GLY A 234 13.42 2.36 2.03
CA GLY A 234 12.76 2.98 3.18
C GLY A 234 11.87 2.01 3.96
N SER A 235 11.14 1.13 3.27
CA SER A 235 10.32 0.10 3.93
C SER A 235 11.18 -0.94 4.67
N LEU A 236 12.31 -1.36 4.10
CA LEU A 236 13.24 -2.27 4.75
C LEU A 236 13.85 -1.63 6.01
N TRP A 237 14.31 -0.38 5.93
CA TRP A 237 14.82 0.38 7.07
C TRP A 237 13.76 0.60 8.15
N GLY A 238 12.52 0.91 7.73
CA GLY A 238 11.39 1.01 8.64
C GLY A 238 11.13 -0.29 9.42
N GLY A 239 11.34 -1.45 8.79
CA GLY A 239 11.28 -2.74 9.47
C GLY A 239 12.34 -2.94 10.56
N VAL A 240 13.56 -2.44 10.34
CA VAL A 240 14.62 -2.43 11.37
C VAL A 240 14.26 -1.47 12.50
N ILE A 241 13.81 -0.26 12.15
CA ILE A 241 13.42 0.78 13.11
C ILE A 241 12.20 0.35 13.95
N ALA A 242 11.30 -0.46 13.39
CA ALA A 242 10.09 -0.92 14.08
C ALA A 242 10.37 -1.69 15.39
N ASN A 243 11.57 -2.26 15.54
CA ASN A 243 12.01 -2.96 16.75
C ASN A 243 12.78 -2.05 17.73
N HIS A 244 13.00 -0.78 17.36
CA HIS A 244 13.81 0.11 18.21
C HIS A 244 12.94 0.75 19.30
N ARG A 245 13.50 0.93 20.52
CA ARG A 245 12.82 1.54 21.68
C ARG A 245 12.27 2.95 21.42
N ARG A 246 12.85 3.71 20.50
CA ARG A 246 12.42 5.07 20.11
C ARG A 246 11.85 5.12 18.70
N ARG A 247 11.17 4.04 18.27
CA ARG A 247 10.65 3.91 16.89
C ARG A 247 9.72 5.06 16.49
N LEU A 248 8.90 5.56 17.41
CA LEU A 248 7.98 6.68 17.14
C LEU A 248 8.74 7.98 16.86
N ASN A 249 9.81 8.25 17.59
CA ASN A 249 10.67 9.41 17.34
C ASN A 249 11.38 9.30 15.97
N PHE A 250 11.83 8.12 15.59
CA PHE A 250 12.40 7.88 14.25
C PHE A 250 11.37 8.10 13.16
N VAL A 251 10.11 7.66 13.34
CA VAL A 251 9.03 7.93 12.37
C VAL A 251 8.74 9.42 12.27
N ALA A 252 8.67 10.14 13.39
CA ALA A 252 8.44 11.58 13.39
C ALA A 252 9.58 12.34 12.68
N SER A 253 10.84 12.01 12.99
CA SER A 253 12.00 12.66 12.35
C SER A 253 12.11 12.31 10.86
N SER A 254 11.85 11.04 10.47
CA SER A 254 11.85 10.66 9.06
C SER A 254 10.70 11.33 8.30
N ALA A 255 9.52 11.46 8.91
CA ALA A 255 8.41 12.19 8.30
C ALA A 255 8.77 13.65 8.04
N LEU A 256 9.34 14.36 9.04
CA LEU A 256 9.80 15.75 8.89
C LEU A 256 10.88 15.90 7.81
N ALA A 257 11.88 15.01 7.82
CA ALA A 257 12.91 15.00 6.78
C ALA A 257 12.30 14.76 5.39
N GLY A 258 11.33 13.83 5.28
CA GLY A 258 10.64 13.55 4.04
C GLY A 258 9.77 14.70 3.54
N GLY A 259 9.11 15.43 4.44
CA GLY A 259 8.37 16.64 4.08
C GLY A 259 9.27 17.81 3.66
N ALA A 260 10.40 17.99 4.36
CA ALA A 260 11.38 19.01 3.98
C ALA A 260 12.00 18.71 2.60
N THR A 261 12.37 17.44 2.34
CA THR A 261 12.86 17.02 1.02
C THR A 261 11.79 17.11 -0.06
N ALA A 262 10.51 16.84 0.25
CA ALA A 262 9.40 17.03 -0.68
C ALA A 262 9.17 18.51 -1.02
N LEU A 263 9.30 19.41 -0.04
CA LEU A 263 9.26 20.85 -0.29
C LEU A 263 10.41 21.28 -1.21
N ILE A 264 11.64 20.86 -0.93
CA ILE A 264 12.80 21.15 -1.77
C ILE A 264 12.59 20.61 -3.19
N LEU A 265 12.09 19.36 -3.31
CA LEU A 265 11.82 18.71 -4.58
C LEU A 265 10.93 19.55 -5.50
N PHE A 266 9.84 20.09 -4.96
CA PHE A 266 8.86 20.83 -5.74
C PHE A 266 9.14 22.36 -5.80
N ALA A 267 10.08 22.86 -5.01
CA ALA A 267 10.43 24.28 -4.95
C ALA A 267 11.61 24.67 -5.83
N ILE A 268 12.51 23.73 -6.13
CA ILE A 268 13.71 23.99 -6.93
C ILE A 268 13.73 23.09 -8.17
N GLU A 269 14.33 23.61 -9.24
CA GLU A 269 14.40 22.95 -10.55
C GLU A 269 15.89 22.73 -10.94
N PRO A 270 16.64 21.88 -10.19
CA PRO A 270 18.03 21.58 -10.51
C PRO A 270 18.09 20.66 -11.72
N ALA A 271 19.30 20.17 -12.10
CA ALA A 271 19.42 19.17 -13.14
C ALA A 271 18.55 17.93 -12.79
N ILE A 272 17.94 17.32 -13.82
CA ILE A 272 16.96 16.24 -13.71
C ILE A 272 17.36 15.10 -12.75
N TRP A 273 18.60 14.64 -12.82
CA TRP A 273 19.06 13.56 -11.95
C TRP A 273 19.20 13.99 -10.49
N VAL A 274 19.48 15.27 -10.22
CA VAL A 274 19.47 15.81 -8.85
C VAL A 274 18.05 15.79 -8.31
N THR A 275 17.07 16.19 -9.10
CA THR A 275 15.63 16.09 -8.77
C THR A 275 15.22 14.65 -8.48
N VAL A 276 15.66 13.70 -9.31
CA VAL A 276 15.37 12.26 -9.13
C VAL A 276 15.96 11.75 -7.81
N PHE A 277 17.19 12.14 -7.46
CA PHE A 277 17.80 11.76 -6.18
C PHE A 277 17.14 12.42 -4.97
N ILE A 278 16.70 13.67 -5.09
CA ILE A 278 15.89 14.34 -4.04
C ILE A 278 14.57 13.59 -3.85
N ALA A 279 13.88 13.26 -4.95
CA ALA A 279 12.63 12.49 -4.92
C ALA A 279 12.83 11.08 -4.34
N PHE A 280 13.91 10.38 -4.72
CA PHE A 280 14.32 9.11 -4.13
C PHE A 280 14.48 9.22 -2.60
N GLY A 281 15.22 10.24 -2.14
CA GLY A 281 15.42 10.50 -0.70
C GLY A 281 14.09 10.78 0.00
N ALA A 282 13.23 11.65 -0.55
CA ALA A 282 11.93 11.98 0.00
C ALA A 282 11.05 10.72 0.16
N VAL A 283 10.93 9.92 -0.90
CA VAL A 283 10.13 8.69 -0.89
C VAL A 283 10.74 7.63 0.03
N CYS A 284 12.06 7.51 0.08
CA CYS A 284 12.76 6.59 0.98
C CYS A 284 12.40 6.88 2.44
N VAL A 285 12.59 8.11 2.90
CA VAL A 285 12.33 8.45 4.31
C VAL A 285 10.84 8.47 4.66
N LEU A 286 9.95 8.85 3.73
CA LEU A 286 8.50 8.75 3.92
C LEU A 286 8.01 7.31 3.98
N SER A 287 8.72 6.35 3.38
CA SER A 287 8.35 4.93 3.41
C SER A 287 8.68 4.24 4.73
N VAL A 288 9.58 4.80 5.54
CA VAL A 288 9.99 4.25 6.85
C VAL A 288 8.81 4.04 7.79
N GLY A 289 7.86 4.96 7.80
CA GLY A 289 6.71 4.91 8.73
C GLY A 289 5.78 3.71 8.52
N TRP A 290 5.66 3.20 7.29
CA TRP A 290 4.69 2.15 6.99
C TRP A 290 4.87 0.86 7.80
N PRO A 291 6.02 0.18 7.78
CA PRO A 291 6.21 -1.03 8.58
C PRO A 291 6.20 -0.74 10.10
N VAL A 292 6.61 0.45 10.52
CA VAL A 292 6.54 0.84 11.94
C VAL A 292 5.10 0.94 12.40
N PHE A 293 4.21 1.60 11.64
CA PHE A 293 2.78 1.68 11.98
C PHE A 293 2.09 0.32 11.93
N GLN A 294 2.49 -0.57 11.00
CA GLN A 294 1.96 -1.94 10.95
C GLN A 294 2.38 -2.75 12.17
N THR A 295 3.65 -2.69 12.56
CA THR A 295 4.15 -3.35 13.77
C THR A 295 3.48 -2.79 15.02
N PHE A 296 3.38 -1.47 15.12
CA PHE A 296 2.66 -0.80 16.22
C PHE A 296 1.21 -1.27 16.32
N ALA A 297 0.50 -1.38 15.19
CA ALA A 297 -0.88 -1.87 15.18
C ALA A 297 -0.98 -3.30 15.72
N THR A 298 -0.04 -4.19 15.37
CA THR A 298 -0.01 -5.57 15.88
C THR A 298 0.36 -5.65 17.37
N ASP A 299 1.17 -4.73 17.87
CA ASP A 299 1.60 -4.70 19.28
C ASP A 299 0.47 -4.27 20.23
N VAL A 300 -0.35 -3.31 19.81
CA VAL A 300 -1.42 -2.76 20.66
C VAL A 300 -2.77 -3.49 20.54
N SER A 301 -2.89 -4.43 19.58
CA SER A 301 -4.18 -5.04 19.21
C SER A 301 -4.50 -6.35 19.93
N GLY A 302 -3.59 -6.88 20.76
CA GLY A 302 -3.79 -8.16 21.44
C GLY A 302 -4.11 -9.29 20.47
N GLN A 303 -5.34 -9.82 20.55
CA GLN A 303 -5.79 -10.92 19.70
C GLN A 303 -6.43 -10.45 18.37
N SER A 304 -6.69 -9.16 18.21
CA SER A 304 -7.34 -8.58 17.02
C SER A 304 -6.32 -8.03 15.99
N ARG A 305 -5.18 -8.73 15.82
CA ARG A 305 -4.05 -8.26 14.98
C ARG A 305 -4.42 -8.02 13.53
N ALA A 306 -5.15 -8.94 12.89
CA ALA A 306 -5.55 -8.77 11.50
C ALA A 306 -6.53 -7.61 11.32
N THR A 307 -7.45 -7.43 12.28
CA THR A 307 -8.37 -6.28 12.29
C THR A 307 -7.60 -4.97 12.43
N ALA A 308 -6.62 -4.90 13.33
CA ALA A 308 -5.80 -3.70 13.52
C ALA A 308 -4.96 -3.35 12.29
N VAL A 309 -4.32 -4.35 11.66
CA VAL A 309 -3.58 -4.18 10.41
C VAL A 309 -4.50 -3.76 9.27
N GLY A 310 -5.71 -4.33 9.20
CA GLY A 310 -6.74 -3.94 8.22
C GLY A 310 -7.17 -2.48 8.38
N MET A 311 -7.45 -2.05 9.62
CA MET A 311 -7.78 -0.65 9.92
C MET A 311 -6.62 0.31 9.62
N MET A 312 -5.38 -0.08 9.95
CA MET A 312 -4.19 0.71 9.62
C MET A 312 -3.98 0.81 8.10
N SER A 313 -4.24 -0.28 7.36
CA SER A 313 -4.20 -0.27 5.89
C SER A 313 -5.30 0.62 5.31
N GLY A 314 -6.51 0.59 5.86
CA GLY A 314 -7.60 1.49 5.49
C GLY A 314 -7.24 2.97 5.72
N SER A 315 -6.64 3.28 6.87
CA SER A 315 -6.16 4.64 7.16
C SER A 315 -5.10 5.11 6.17
N SER A 316 -4.20 4.22 5.75
CA SER A 316 -3.21 4.52 4.70
C SER A 316 -3.86 4.82 3.35
N ARG A 317 -4.91 4.09 2.96
CA ARG A 317 -5.67 4.34 1.72
C ARG A 317 -6.42 5.67 1.77
N LEU A 318 -7.00 6.00 2.93
CA LEU A 318 -7.60 7.31 3.16
C LEU A 318 -6.58 8.44 2.97
N GLY A 319 -5.36 8.27 3.52
CA GLY A 319 -4.25 9.18 3.26
C GLY A 319 -3.92 9.30 1.77
N GLY A 320 -3.98 8.20 1.02
CA GLY A 320 -3.78 8.19 -0.43
C GLY A 320 -4.84 9.00 -1.19
N VAL A 321 -6.12 8.82 -0.85
CA VAL A 321 -7.22 9.59 -1.45
C VAL A 321 -7.06 11.08 -1.14
N LEU A 322 -6.82 11.43 0.11
CA LEU A 322 -6.63 12.83 0.51
C LEU A 322 -5.38 13.43 -0.11
N GLY A 323 -4.27 12.68 -0.20
CA GLY A 323 -3.02 13.15 -0.80
C GLY A 323 -3.16 13.46 -2.29
N SER A 324 -3.82 12.59 -3.05
CA SER A 324 -4.05 12.84 -4.47
C SER A 324 -5.10 13.94 -4.71
N SER A 325 -6.21 13.95 -3.98
CA SER A 325 -7.29 14.92 -4.21
C SER A 325 -6.88 16.34 -3.75
N LEU A 326 -6.39 16.48 -2.52
CA LEU A 326 -5.97 17.77 -1.99
C LEU A 326 -4.68 18.26 -2.67
N GLY A 327 -3.73 17.36 -2.99
CA GLY A 327 -2.55 17.72 -3.75
C GLY A 327 -2.90 18.34 -5.10
N GLY A 328 -3.93 17.84 -5.80
CA GLY A 328 -4.44 18.44 -7.03
C GLY A 328 -5.05 19.83 -6.84
N ALA A 329 -5.78 20.03 -5.74
CA ALA A 329 -6.31 21.35 -5.40
C ALA A 329 -5.19 22.35 -5.11
N PHE A 330 -4.16 21.94 -4.35
CA PHE A 330 -2.99 22.80 -4.08
C PHE A 330 -2.18 23.08 -5.35
N LEU A 331 -2.03 22.08 -6.24
CA LEU A 331 -1.39 22.28 -7.55
C LEU A 331 -2.12 23.34 -8.38
N ALA A 332 -3.44 23.31 -8.40
CA ALA A 332 -4.25 24.29 -9.14
C ALA A 332 -4.17 25.71 -8.57
N ILE A 333 -3.94 25.86 -7.26
CA ILE A 333 -3.90 27.18 -6.59
C ILE A 333 -2.50 27.81 -6.69
N GLY A 334 -1.44 27.04 -6.50
CA GLY A 334 -0.09 27.59 -6.36
C GLY A 334 1.02 26.73 -6.98
N GLY A 335 0.68 25.88 -7.97
CA GLY A 335 1.66 25.05 -8.68
C GLY A 335 2.31 24.01 -7.78
N PHE A 336 3.44 23.47 -8.24
CA PHE A 336 4.18 22.42 -7.51
C PHE A 336 4.72 22.89 -6.16
N ASN A 337 5.07 24.17 -6.01
CA ASN A 337 5.48 24.75 -4.73
C ASN A 337 4.40 24.58 -3.65
N ALA A 338 3.14 24.79 -3.99
CA ALA A 338 2.02 24.59 -3.06
C ALA A 338 1.86 23.11 -2.67
N VAL A 339 2.13 22.18 -3.58
CA VAL A 339 2.16 20.73 -3.28
C VAL A 339 3.28 20.41 -2.28
N GLY A 340 4.47 20.99 -2.46
CA GLY A 340 5.59 20.83 -1.53
C GLY A 340 5.27 21.34 -0.13
N ILE A 341 4.68 22.54 -0.01
CA ILE A 341 4.22 23.11 1.27
C ILE A 341 3.15 22.23 1.91
N PHE A 342 2.19 21.74 1.13
CA PHE A 342 1.15 20.83 1.59
C PHE A 342 1.75 19.53 2.16
N CYS A 343 2.74 18.92 1.49
CA CYS A 343 3.45 17.76 2.00
C CYS A 343 4.14 18.06 3.33
N LEU A 344 4.85 19.18 3.45
CA LEU A 344 5.52 19.56 4.70
C LEU A 344 4.50 19.75 5.84
N VAL A 345 3.41 20.48 5.61
CA VAL A 345 2.37 20.72 6.62
C VAL A 345 1.79 19.40 7.14
N THR A 346 1.46 18.48 6.24
CA THR A 346 0.85 17.19 6.65
C THR A 346 1.81 16.32 7.46
N VAL A 347 3.10 16.30 7.15
CA VAL A 347 4.07 15.54 7.97
C VAL A 347 4.39 16.22 9.28
N VAL A 348 4.36 17.56 9.35
CA VAL A 348 4.47 18.30 10.63
C VAL A 348 3.29 17.93 11.54
N ILE A 349 2.06 17.89 11.00
CA ILE A 349 0.89 17.43 11.73
C ILE A 349 1.12 16.00 12.24
N SER A 350 1.60 15.08 11.39
CA SER A 350 1.90 13.70 11.79
C SER A 350 2.93 13.66 12.91
N ALA A 351 4.04 14.41 12.79
CA ALA A 351 5.10 14.46 13.78
C ALA A 351 4.60 15.02 15.12
N LEU A 352 3.79 16.07 15.10
CA LEU A 352 3.17 16.64 16.30
C LEU A 352 2.22 15.64 16.97
N ILE A 353 1.38 14.94 16.21
CA ILE A 353 0.50 13.90 16.72
C ILE A 353 1.33 12.82 17.44
N ILE A 354 2.41 12.36 16.82
CA ILE A 354 3.29 11.34 17.39
C ILE A 354 3.94 11.84 18.69
N GLN A 355 4.54 13.01 18.67
CA GLN A 355 5.31 13.57 19.80
C GLN A 355 4.43 13.92 21.00
N LEU A 356 3.24 14.47 20.78
CA LEU A 356 2.38 14.98 21.83
C LEU A 356 1.45 13.91 22.41
N PHE A 357 0.99 12.95 21.58
CA PHE A 357 -0.11 12.07 21.95
C PHE A 357 0.24 10.58 21.91
N MET A 358 1.34 10.17 21.25
CA MET A 358 1.75 8.76 21.24
C MET A 358 2.85 8.50 22.26
N ARG A 359 2.66 7.41 23.02
CA ARG A 359 3.69 6.88 23.92
C ARG A 359 4.10 5.51 23.44
N GLU A 360 5.38 5.16 23.57
CA GLU A 360 5.83 3.80 23.30
C GLU A 360 5.09 2.82 24.19
N PRO A 361 4.59 1.71 23.67
CA PRO A 361 3.99 0.67 24.50
C PRO A 361 5.01 0.17 25.52
N THR A 362 4.67 0.22 26.78
CA THR A 362 5.49 -0.32 27.88
C THR A 362 5.54 -1.83 27.75
N GLY A 363 6.65 -2.40 27.26
CA GLY A 363 6.82 -3.85 27.10
C GLY A 363 7.82 -4.30 26.04
N VAL A 364 8.45 -3.41 25.31
CA VAL A 364 9.58 -3.75 24.44
C VAL A 364 10.87 -3.57 25.26
N ASN A 365 11.26 -4.62 25.99
CA ASN A 365 12.57 -4.73 26.61
C ASN A 365 13.58 -5.26 25.62
#